data_ed031cb325dad200649c767124a49922
#
_entry.id   ed031cb325dad200649c767124a49922
#
_cell.length_a   1.000
_cell.length_b   1.000
_cell.length_c   1.000
_cell.angle_alpha   90.00
_cell.angle_beta   90.00
_cell.angle_gamma   90.00
#
_symmetry.space_group_name_H-M   'P 1'
#
loop_
_entity.id
_entity.type
_entity.pdbx_description
1 polymer ?
#
loop_
_entity_poly.entity_id
_entity_poly.type
_entity_poly.pdbx_seq_one_letter_code
_entity_poly.pdbx_strand_id
1 'polypeptide(L)'
;KKYSPATSVAKIQPELSYNKLRLNTQTHECLLDGENVSLTPTEFSILNVLLENAGTVVSIEDLFHAVWKDEYYSKNSSTITVHIRHLREKLKDTSDAPKYIKTIWGVGYKI
;
A
#
# COMPACT_ATOMS: atom_id res chain seq x y z
N LYS A 1 -31.92 -5.61 12.68
CA LYS A 1 -31.28 -5.58 12.54
C LYS A 1 -30.69 -5.46 12.56
N LYS A 2 -30.83 -5.54 12.71
CA LYS A 2 -30.12 -5.54 12.57
C LYS A 2 -29.49 -5.51 12.40
N TYR A 3 -29.59 -5.65 12.26
CA TYR A 3 -28.78 -5.71 11.81
C TYR A 3 -28.20 -5.54 11.78
N SER A 4 -28.59 -5.96 12.59
CA SER A 4 -27.95 -5.45 12.24
C SER A 4 -27.06 -5.56 11.35
N PRO A 5 -27.25 -5.78 10.56
CA PRO A 5 -26.44 -5.71 9.46
C PRO A 5 -25.63 -4.50 9.38
N ALA A 6 -26.03 -3.47 9.84
CA ALA A 6 -25.23 -2.31 10.04
C ALA A 6 -23.95 -2.70 10.79
N THR A 7 -24.05 -3.71 11.60
CA THR A 7 -22.92 -4.22 12.33
C THR A 7 -21.89 -4.83 11.40
N SER A 8 -22.34 -5.54 10.37
CA SER A 8 -21.41 -6.10 9.40
C SER A 8 -20.68 -5.02 8.65
N VAL A 9 -21.40 -4.00 8.25
CA VAL A 9 -20.81 -2.90 7.53
C VAL A 9 -19.75 -2.21 8.38
N ALA A 10 -20.04 -2.06 9.67
CA ALA A 10 -19.11 -1.41 10.57
C ALA A 10 -17.79 -2.16 10.70
N LYS A 11 -17.78 -3.47 10.43
CA LYS A 11 -16.57 -4.26 10.53
C LYS A 11 -15.69 -4.11 9.30
N ILE A 12 -16.26 -3.68 8.20
CA ILE A 12 -15.51 -3.47 6.98
C ILE A 12 -15.00 -2.05 7.00
N GLN A 13 -13.73 -1.92 7.37
CA GLN A 13 -13.10 -0.62 7.45
C GLN A 13 -12.63 -0.18 6.08
N PRO A 14 -13.17 0.92 5.53
CA PRO A 14 -12.67 1.42 4.25
C PRO A 14 -11.34 2.12 4.40
N GLU A 15 -10.92 2.33 5.63
CA GLU A 15 -9.69 3.03 5.91
C GLU A 15 -8.64 2.09 6.48
N LEU A 16 -7.45 2.12 5.87
CA LEU A 16 -6.29 1.42 6.37
C LEU A 16 -5.35 2.46 6.96
N SER A 17 -4.68 2.12 8.04
CA SER A 17 -3.79 3.07 8.67
C SER A 17 -2.55 2.41 9.24
N TYR A 18 -1.47 3.19 9.30
CA TYR A 18 -0.22 2.79 9.92
C TYR A 18 0.49 4.05 10.37
N ASN A 19 0.69 4.19 11.67
CA ASN A 19 1.24 5.42 12.25
C ASN A 19 0.39 6.61 11.80
N LYS A 20 1.00 7.60 11.15
CA LYS A 20 0.32 8.80 10.70
C LYS A 20 -0.23 8.69 9.29
N LEU A 21 -0.06 7.53 8.66
CA LEU A 21 -0.52 7.29 7.31
C LEU A 21 -1.92 6.70 7.32
N ARG A 22 -2.82 7.26 6.52
CA ARG A 22 -4.19 6.76 6.37
C ARG A 22 -4.55 6.65 4.91
N LEU A 23 -5.20 5.57 4.56
CA LEU A 23 -5.60 5.30 3.19
C LEU A 23 -7.07 4.94 3.17
N ASN A 24 -7.88 5.73 2.47
CA ASN A 24 -9.31 5.45 2.35
C ASN A 24 -9.54 4.69 1.04
N THR A 25 -9.95 3.43 1.16
CA THR A 25 -10.09 2.56 0.00
C THR A 25 -11.35 2.86 -0.81
N GLN A 26 -12.32 3.55 -0.24
CA GLN A 26 -13.53 3.92 -0.96
C GLN A 26 -13.36 5.19 -1.77
N THR A 27 -12.69 6.18 -1.21
CA THR A 27 -12.50 7.47 -1.88
C THR A 27 -11.17 7.58 -2.59
N HIS A 28 -10.26 6.61 -2.36
CA HIS A 28 -8.90 6.63 -2.90
C HIS A 28 -8.11 7.83 -2.41
N GLU A 29 -8.38 8.25 -1.20
CA GLU A 29 -7.65 9.35 -0.58
C GLU A 29 -6.52 8.81 0.29
N CYS A 30 -5.41 9.54 0.30
CA CYS A 30 -4.27 9.23 1.13
C CYS A 30 -3.95 10.43 1.99
N LEU A 31 -3.85 10.21 3.29
CA LEU A 31 -3.50 11.27 4.23
C LEU A 31 -2.24 10.88 4.97
N LEU A 32 -1.33 11.82 5.11
CA LEU A 32 -0.12 11.65 5.91
C LEU A 32 -0.09 12.77 6.92
N ASP A 33 -0.22 12.41 8.20
CA ASP A 33 -0.25 13.38 9.29
C ASP A 33 -1.32 14.44 9.04
N GLY A 34 -2.49 14.01 8.54
CA GLY A 34 -3.61 14.91 8.29
C GLY A 34 -3.57 15.66 6.98
N GLU A 35 -2.49 15.53 6.21
CA GLU A 35 -2.36 16.23 4.93
C GLU A 35 -2.60 15.29 3.77
N ASN A 36 -3.27 15.79 2.73
CA ASN A 36 -3.52 15.00 1.54
C ASN A 36 -2.22 14.72 0.78
N VAL A 37 -2.07 13.46 0.35
CA VAL A 37 -0.97 13.06 -0.50
C VAL A 37 -1.57 12.57 -1.80
N SER A 38 -1.16 13.18 -2.91
CA SER A 38 -1.70 12.82 -4.22
C SER A 38 -0.95 11.61 -4.78
N LEU A 39 -1.66 10.51 -4.92
CA LEU A 39 -1.09 9.26 -5.45
C LEU A 39 -1.69 8.95 -6.81
N THR A 40 -0.87 8.36 -7.69
CA THR A 40 -1.42 7.80 -8.93
C THR A 40 -2.20 6.54 -8.58
N PRO A 41 -3.10 6.07 -9.45
CA PRO A 41 -3.84 4.84 -9.18
C PRO A 41 -2.93 3.64 -8.90
N THR A 42 -1.82 3.54 -9.61
CA THR A 42 -0.86 2.45 -9.40
C THR A 42 -0.20 2.55 -8.03
N GLU A 43 0.22 3.77 -7.65
CA GLU A 43 0.83 3.99 -6.33
C GLU A 43 -0.17 3.67 -5.23
N PHE A 44 -1.42 4.08 -5.43
CA PHE A 44 -2.47 3.80 -4.45
C PHE A 44 -2.65 2.29 -4.30
N SER A 45 -2.72 1.56 -5.41
CA SER A 45 -2.90 0.11 -5.38
C SER A 45 -1.76 -0.60 -4.66
N ILE A 46 -0.53 -0.17 -4.92
CA ILE A 46 0.64 -0.76 -4.25
C ILE A 46 0.57 -0.52 -2.75
N LEU A 47 0.31 0.73 -2.36
CA LEU A 47 0.25 1.08 -0.94
C LEU A 47 -0.90 0.33 -0.26
N ASN A 48 -2.04 0.20 -0.94
CA ASN A 48 -3.18 -0.53 -0.42
C ASN A 48 -2.82 -1.97 -0.10
N VAL A 49 -2.14 -2.66 -1.03
CA VAL A 49 -1.72 -4.05 -0.82
C VAL A 49 -0.79 -4.17 0.36
N LEU A 50 0.17 -3.26 0.47
CA LEU A 50 1.13 -3.29 1.57
C LEU A 50 0.45 -3.05 2.92
N LEU A 51 -0.49 -2.12 2.96
CA LEU A 51 -1.21 -1.84 4.21
C LEU A 51 -2.15 -2.97 4.60
N GLU A 52 -2.80 -3.61 3.63
CA GLU A 52 -3.66 -4.76 3.91
C GLU A 52 -2.86 -5.91 4.51
N ASN A 53 -1.57 -5.97 4.20
CA ASN A 53 -0.68 -7.01 4.68
C ASN A 53 0.35 -6.48 5.67
N ALA A 54 -0.01 -5.43 6.40
CA ALA A 54 0.91 -4.78 7.34
C ALA A 54 1.52 -5.81 8.29
N GLY A 55 2.84 -5.72 8.45
CA GLY A 55 3.58 -6.67 9.28
C GLY A 55 4.07 -7.89 8.53
N THR A 56 3.63 -8.08 7.30
CA THR A 56 4.01 -9.24 6.49
C THR A 56 4.72 -8.78 5.22
N VAL A 57 5.75 -9.52 4.82
CA VAL A 57 6.46 -9.21 3.58
C VAL A 57 5.61 -9.62 2.40
N VAL A 58 5.45 -8.69 1.44
CA VAL A 58 4.78 -9.00 0.17
C VAL A 58 5.86 -9.14 -0.88
N SER A 59 5.93 -10.29 -1.53
CA SER A 59 6.94 -10.52 -2.56
C SER A 59 6.68 -9.61 -3.76
N ILE A 60 7.73 -9.34 -4.54
CA ILE A 60 7.60 -8.53 -5.74
C ILE A 60 6.59 -9.17 -6.69
N GLU A 61 6.63 -10.48 -6.83
CA GLU A 61 5.71 -11.21 -7.68
C GLU A 61 4.27 -11.05 -7.22
N ASP A 62 4.01 -11.25 -5.93
CA ASP A 62 2.67 -11.10 -5.39
C ASP A 62 2.15 -9.68 -5.53
N LEU A 63 3.03 -8.71 -5.31
CA LEU A 63 2.67 -7.31 -5.44
C LEU A 63 2.30 -6.99 -6.89
N PHE A 64 3.07 -7.50 -7.83
CA PHE A 64 2.79 -7.28 -9.25
C PHE A 64 1.45 -7.88 -9.64
N HIS A 65 1.18 -9.11 -9.24
CA HIS A 65 -0.10 -9.77 -9.53
C HIS A 65 -1.28 -9.03 -8.93
N ALA A 66 -1.12 -8.53 -7.71
CA ALA A 66 -2.21 -7.83 -7.04
C ALA A 66 -2.56 -6.52 -7.73
N VAL A 67 -1.57 -5.85 -8.31
CA VAL A 67 -1.76 -4.53 -8.92
C VAL A 67 -2.12 -4.63 -10.39
N TRP A 68 -1.39 -5.43 -11.15
CA TRP A 68 -1.59 -5.52 -12.60
C TRP A 68 -2.39 -6.72 -13.04
N LYS A 69 -2.44 -7.76 -12.20
CA LYS A 69 -3.18 -9.00 -12.50
C LYS A 69 -2.68 -9.75 -13.71
N ASP A 70 -1.43 -9.51 -14.08
CA ASP A 70 -0.76 -10.19 -15.18
C ASP A 70 0.33 -11.10 -14.64
N GLU A 71 0.88 -11.95 -15.51
CA GLU A 71 2.00 -12.77 -15.13
C GLU A 71 3.22 -11.91 -14.85
N TYR A 72 3.93 -12.27 -13.80
CA TYR A 72 5.14 -11.59 -13.43
C TYR A 72 6.34 -12.21 -14.14
N TYR A 73 7.17 -11.35 -14.72
CA TYR A 73 8.46 -11.74 -15.26
C TYR A 73 9.53 -10.93 -14.53
N SER A 74 10.71 -11.51 -14.36
CA SER A 74 11.77 -10.85 -13.59
C SER A 74 12.07 -9.44 -14.07
N LYS A 75 11.88 -9.17 -15.35
CA LYS A 75 12.09 -7.83 -15.90
C LYS A 75 11.08 -6.81 -15.40
N ASN A 76 9.97 -7.28 -14.82
CA ASN A 76 8.93 -6.38 -14.31
C ASN A 76 9.28 -5.81 -12.93
N SER A 77 10.33 -6.30 -12.29
CA SER A 77 10.68 -5.82 -10.95
C SER A 77 11.04 -4.34 -10.95
N SER A 78 11.63 -3.83 -12.02
CA SER A 78 11.99 -2.42 -12.09
C SER A 78 10.76 -1.52 -12.12
N THR A 79 9.64 -2.02 -12.67
CA THR A 79 8.40 -1.27 -12.70
C THR A 79 7.92 -0.99 -11.27
N ILE A 80 7.95 -2.03 -10.44
CA ILE A 80 7.54 -1.89 -9.05
C ILE A 80 8.50 -0.96 -8.31
N THR A 81 9.81 -1.13 -8.52
CA THR A 81 10.82 -0.32 -7.85
C THR A 81 10.62 1.16 -8.09
N VAL A 82 10.29 1.55 -9.33
CA VAL A 82 10.05 2.94 -9.66
C VAL A 82 8.87 3.50 -8.87
N HIS A 83 7.78 2.76 -8.80
CA HIS A 83 6.60 3.21 -8.06
C HIS A 83 6.86 3.28 -6.56
N ILE A 84 7.64 2.34 -6.03
CA ILE A 84 8.01 2.35 -4.62
C ILE A 84 8.84 3.60 -4.31
N ARG A 85 9.77 3.96 -5.21
CA ARG A 85 10.56 5.16 -5.01
C ARG A 85 9.69 6.40 -4.98
N HIS A 86 8.75 6.52 -5.91
CA HIS A 86 7.83 7.65 -5.93
C HIS A 86 6.97 7.71 -4.67
N LEU A 87 6.50 6.55 -4.21
CA LEU A 87 5.74 6.48 -2.97
C LEU A 87 6.56 6.97 -1.78
N ARG A 88 7.80 6.52 -1.67
CA ARG A 88 8.67 6.97 -0.59
C ARG A 88 8.85 8.47 -0.61
N GLU A 89 9.07 9.05 -1.79
CA GLU A 89 9.21 10.50 -1.90
C GLU A 89 7.96 11.21 -1.43
N LYS A 90 6.80 10.74 -1.83
CA LYS A 90 5.53 11.36 -1.46
C LYS A 90 5.23 11.20 0.03
N LEU A 91 5.62 10.10 0.62
CA LEU A 91 5.43 9.84 2.04
C LEU A 91 6.55 10.42 2.90
N LYS A 92 7.52 11.08 2.26
CA LYS A 92 8.69 11.63 2.95
C LYS A 92 9.44 10.53 3.68
N ASP A 93 9.50 9.37 3.04
CA ASP A 93 10.18 8.20 3.56
C ASP A 93 11.55 8.07 2.89
N THR A 94 12.46 7.35 3.50
CA THR A 94 13.79 7.14 2.93
C THR A 94 14.09 5.65 2.85
N SER A 95 14.97 5.29 1.90
CA SER A 95 15.39 3.89 1.79
C SER A 95 16.40 3.51 2.85
N ASP A 96 17.12 4.48 3.42
CA ASP A 96 18.13 4.21 4.44
C ASP A 96 17.51 3.96 5.81
N ALA A 97 16.46 4.71 6.13
CA ALA A 97 15.80 4.59 7.42
C ALA A 97 14.29 4.64 7.19
N PRO A 98 13.73 3.60 6.59
CA PRO A 98 12.31 3.62 6.20
C PRO A 98 11.39 3.64 7.40
N LYS A 99 10.41 4.56 7.35
CA LYS A 99 9.37 4.66 8.37
C LYS A 99 8.13 3.89 7.96
N TYR A 100 7.90 3.77 6.68
CA TYR A 100 6.70 3.12 6.13
C TYR A 100 7.04 1.93 5.27
N ILE A 101 7.65 2.14 4.11
CA ILE A 101 7.91 1.05 3.17
C ILE A 101 9.33 0.54 3.35
N LYS A 102 9.46 -0.68 3.81
CA LYS A 102 10.74 -1.33 4.03
C LYS A 102 11.05 -2.27 2.89
N THR A 103 12.29 -2.26 2.42
CA THR A 103 12.75 -3.20 1.41
C THR A 103 13.28 -4.44 2.12
N ILE A 104 12.78 -5.60 1.73
CA ILE A 104 13.30 -6.86 2.22
C ILE A 104 14.07 -7.46 1.06
N TRP A 105 15.37 -7.32 1.11
CA TRP A 105 16.25 -7.67 0.00
C TRP A 105 16.08 -9.13 -0.42
N GLY A 106 15.92 -9.32 -1.73
CA GLY A 106 15.73 -10.64 -2.30
C GLY A 106 14.33 -11.21 -2.15
N VAL A 107 13.41 -10.48 -1.52
CA VAL A 107 12.04 -10.95 -1.29
C VAL A 107 11.01 -9.96 -1.82
N GLY A 108 10.94 -8.77 -1.24
CA GLY A 108 9.94 -7.79 -1.63
C GLY A 108 9.89 -6.59 -0.69
N TYR A 109 8.67 -6.16 -0.36
CA TYR A 109 8.46 -4.97 0.45
C TYR A 109 7.49 -5.25 1.58
N LYS A 110 7.53 -4.40 2.58
CA LYS A 110 6.69 -4.58 3.76
C LYS A 110 6.44 -3.23 4.44
N ILE A 111 5.28 -3.10 5.03
CA ILE A 111 4.95 -2.00 5.94
C ILE A 111 4.91 -2.51 7.36
#